data_67b7c1c8bb47defe5c716c47dea1f668
#
_entry.id   67b7c1c8bb47defe5c716c47dea1f668
#
_cell.length_a   1.000
_cell.length_b   1.000
_cell.length_c   1.000
_cell.angle_alpha   90.00
_cell.angle_beta   90.00
_cell.angle_gamma   90.00
#
_symmetry.space_group_name_H-M   'P 1'
#
loop_
_entity.id
_entity.type
_entity.pdbx_description
1 polymer ?
#
loop_
_entity_poly.entity_id
_entity_poly.type
_entity_poly.pdbx_seq_one_letter_code
_entity_poly.pdbx_strand_id
1 'polypeptide(L)'
;MPSTQQTLIALLSLVLAASASSAGADPPANSLGVIPDELRQIALQVQDLPLGERMDHVSRPMLGMPYLNDAVGEGRAPDFDPPARYDAYDCLTFVEEVLSLSVPSDPISAPMIRNHLRYTGGVSAYENRRHFMLQQWIPENIASGMLVDITAEFGETHLIEKEVTSVTWASWRKRKNFQLPDEALPVGRYGLQVLSLDAAVEIVDQIPVGAVILTVRENLPYVPILVSHVGFIVSSSDVPRMRHATKLGNDRVRDDRLAWYLDHIRWYDWWQVEGITILMPQELGPRRSAMPQP
;
A
#
# COMPACT_ATOMS: atom_id res chain seq x y z
N MET A 1 -56.99 42.26 -45.90
CA MET A 1 -55.69 42.35 -46.57
C MET A 1 -54.73 41.49 -45.74
N PRO A 2 -54.15 40.45 -46.29
CA PRO A 2 -53.56 39.41 -45.49
C PRO A 2 -52.11 39.70 -45.13
N SER A 3 -51.74 39.39 -43.89
CA SER A 3 -50.38 39.42 -43.37
C SER A 3 -49.69 38.06 -43.63
N THR A 4 -48.57 38.14 -44.28
CA THR A 4 -47.70 36.98 -44.56
C THR A 4 -46.91 36.58 -43.30
N GLN A 5 -47.18 35.43 -42.75
CA GLN A 5 -46.33 34.77 -41.76
C GLN A 5 -45.22 34.01 -42.49
N GLN A 6 -43.98 34.41 -42.28
CA GLN A 6 -42.80 33.64 -42.67
C GLN A 6 -42.45 32.63 -41.59
N THR A 7 -42.57 31.37 -41.93
CA THR A 7 -42.22 30.24 -41.10
C THR A 7 -40.72 30.03 -41.21
N LEU A 8 -39.98 30.29 -40.12
CA LEU A 8 -38.56 29.96 -40.00
C LEU A 8 -38.44 28.47 -39.57
N ILE A 9 -37.93 27.61 -40.44
CA ILE A 9 -37.55 26.24 -40.11
C ILE A 9 -36.14 26.29 -39.55
N ALA A 10 -36.03 26.05 -38.24
CA ALA A 10 -34.74 25.86 -37.60
C ALA A 10 -34.30 24.39 -37.78
N LEU A 11 -33.30 24.19 -38.60
CA LEU A 11 -32.58 22.90 -38.68
C LEU A 11 -31.78 22.69 -37.41
N LEU A 12 -32.23 21.79 -36.55
CA LEU A 12 -31.50 21.36 -35.36
C LEU A 12 -30.51 20.27 -35.80
N SER A 13 -29.25 20.62 -36.01
CA SER A 13 -28.16 19.68 -36.27
C SER A 13 -27.81 18.96 -34.96
N LEU A 14 -28.25 17.74 -34.82
CA LEU A 14 -27.88 16.86 -33.70
C LEU A 14 -26.46 16.37 -33.92
N VAL A 15 -25.50 17.01 -33.25
CA VAL A 15 -24.12 16.49 -33.16
C VAL A 15 -24.13 15.37 -32.11
N LEU A 16 -24.19 14.13 -32.57
CA LEU A 16 -23.87 12.97 -31.75
C LEU A 16 -22.36 13.02 -31.44
N ALA A 17 -22.02 13.51 -30.26
CA ALA A 17 -20.71 13.28 -29.69
C ALA A 17 -20.62 11.79 -29.31
N ALA A 18 -19.99 10.99 -30.15
CA ALA A 18 -19.58 9.66 -29.80
C ALA A 18 -18.53 9.77 -28.70
N SER A 19 -18.94 9.56 -27.45
CA SER A 19 -18.03 9.32 -26.33
C SER A 19 -17.31 8.01 -26.64
N ALA A 20 -16.12 8.08 -27.22
CA ALA A 20 -15.22 6.95 -27.27
C ALA A 20 -14.83 6.66 -25.82
N SER A 21 -15.53 5.70 -25.22
CA SER A 21 -15.06 5.00 -24.04
C SER A 21 -13.72 4.39 -24.45
N SER A 22 -12.63 4.93 -23.94
CA SER A 22 -11.34 4.27 -23.98
C SER A 22 -11.49 3.01 -23.12
N ALA A 23 -11.94 1.92 -23.76
CA ALA A 23 -11.71 0.61 -23.20
C ALA A 23 -10.18 0.52 -23.00
N GLY A 24 -9.76 0.60 -21.74
CA GLY A 24 -8.37 0.33 -21.40
C GLY A 24 -8.04 -1.01 -22.00
N ALA A 25 -7.02 -1.06 -22.87
CA ALA A 25 -6.52 -2.32 -23.36
C ALA A 25 -6.21 -3.19 -22.13
N ASP A 26 -6.68 -4.42 -22.13
CA ASP A 26 -6.27 -5.39 -21.11
C ASP A 26 -4.73 -5.37 -21.03
N PRO A 27 -4.17 -5.32 -19.81
CA PRO A 27 -2.72 -5.30 -19.65
C PRO A 27 -2.14 -6.54 -20.36
N PRO A 28 -0.98 -6.42 -21.00
CA PRO A 28 -0.39 -7.55 -21.68
C PRO A 28 -0.22 -8.71 -20.69
N ALA A 29 -0.57 -9.92 -21.09
CA ALA A 29 -0.55 -11.14 -20.25
C ALA A 29 0.78 -11.36 -19.50
N ASN A 30 1.86 -10.71 -19.93
CA ASN A 30 3.19 -10.74 -19.30
C ASN A 30 3.32 -9.85 -18.05
N SER A 31 2.38 -8.96 -17.75
CA SER A 31 2.46 -8.10 -16.57
C SER A 31 2.04 -8.80 -15.27
N LEU A 32 1.39 -9.97 -15.39
CA LEU A 32 0.88 -10.72 -14.23
C LEU A 32 1.91 -11.77 -13.77
N GLY A 33 2.55 -11.52 -12.65
CA GLY A 33 3.45 -12.46 -11.98
C GLY A 33 4.89 -12.51 -12.47
N VAL A 34 5.19 -11.98 -13.65
CA VAL A 34 6.56 -11.88 -14.18
C VAL A 34 7.08 -10.47 -13.98
N ILE A 35 8.25 -10.35 -13.36
CA ILE A 35 8.89 -9.03 -13.16
C ILE A 35 9.20 -8.44 -14.55
N PRO A 36 8.66 -7.25 -14.88
CA PRO A 36 9.00 -6.56 -16.13
C PRO A 36 10.52 -6.34 -16.27
N ASP A 37 11.04 -6.52 -17.48
CA ASP A 37 12.47 -6.36 -17.73
C ASP A 37 13.01 -4.98 -17.31
N GLU A 38 12.22 -3.93 -17.50
CA GLU A 38 12.57 -2.58 -17.05
C GLU A 38 12.81 -2.53 -15.54
N LEU A 39 11.88 -3.04 -14.73
CA LEU A 39 12.01 -3.06 -13.27
C LEU A 39 13.19 -3.91 -12.82
N ARG A 40 13.41 -5.04 -13.48
CA ARG A 40 14.56 -5.92 -13.22
C ARG A 40 15.87 -5.21 -13.51
N GLN A 41 15.98 -4.50 -14.64
CA GLN A 41 17.20 -3.75 -15.00
C GLN A 41 17.45 -2.60 -14.03
N ILE A 42 16.42 -1.85 -13.65
CA ILE A 42 16.56 -0.78 -12.65
C ILE A 42 17.06 -1.36 -11.33
N ALA A 43 16.43 -2.42 -10.81
CA ALA A 43 16.83 -3.05 -9.56
C ALA A 43 18.29 -3.51 -9.56
N LEU A 44 18.79 -4.05 -10.69
CA LEU A 44 20.20 -4.41 -10.86
C LEU A 44 21.14 -3.20 -10.89
N GLN A 45 20.73 -2.10 -11.53
CA GLN A 45 21.55 -0.90 -11.67
C GLN A 45 21.72 -0.16 -10.34
N VAL A 46 20.76 -0.25 -9.43
CA VAL A 46 20.76 0.50 -8.17
C VAL A 46 21.13 -0.34 -6.95
N GLN A 47 21.57 -1.58 -7.14
CA GLN A 47 21.83 -2.53 -6.05
C GLN A 47 22.85 -2.02 -5.00
N ASP A 48 23.78 -1.15 -5.40
CA ASP A 48 24.83 -0.60 -4.54
C ASP A 48 24.40 0.68 -3.79
N LEU A 49 23.18 1.19 -4.06
CA LEU A 49 22.63 2.33 -3.36
C LEU A 49 22.03 1.91 -2.00
N PRO A 50 21.91 2.84 -1.05
CA PRO A 50 21.15 2.61 0.19
C PRO A 50 19.72 2.14 -0.13
N LEU A 51 19.14 1.29 0.74
CA LEU A 51 17.83 0.66 0.50
C LEU A 51 16.73 1.67 0.17
N GLY A 52 16.66 2.79 0.90
CA GLY A 52 15.64 3.81 0.62
C GLY A 52 15.77 4.44 -0.77
N GLU A 53 16.99 4.64 -1.26
CA GLU A 53 17.23 5.14 -2.61
C GLU A 53 16.87 4.08 -3.66
N ARG A 54 17.17 2.80 -3.41
CA ARG A 54 16.73 1.68 -4.26
C ARG A 54 15.21 1.65 -4.39
N MET A 55 14.49 1.80 -3.26
CA MET A 55 13.03 1.85 -3.25
C MET A 55 12.49 3.01 -4.10
N ASP A 56 13.11 4.20 -4.01
CA ASP A 56 12.74 5.34 -4.85
C ASP A 56 12.94 5.02 -6.34
N HIS A 57 14.11 4.54 -6.72
CA HIS A 57 14.43 4.25 -8.11
C HIS A 57 13.53 3.16 -8.72
N VAL A 58 13.37 2.04 -8.01
CA VAL A 58 12.56 0.90 -8.47
C VAL A 58 11.09 1.27 -8.62
N SER A 59 10.57 2.13 -7.77
CA SER A 59 9.15 2.51 -7.79
C SER A 59 8.81 3.66 -8.75
N ARG A 60 9.79 4.37 -9.33
CA ARG A 60 9.53 5.46 -10.28
C ARG A 60 8.73 5.05 -11.52
N PRO A 61 9.02 3.93 -12.18
CA PRO A 61 8.22 3.48 -13.32
C PRO A 61 6.77 3.13 -12.95
N MET A 62 6.50 2.89 -11.67
CA MET A 62 5.16 2.55 -11.18
C MET A 62 4.28 3.79 -10.98
N LEU A 63 4.83 5.01 -11.05
CA LEU A 63 4.05 6.24 -10.95
C LEU A 63 2.96 6.31 -12.01
N GLY A 64 1.75 6.68 -11.60
CA GLY A 64 0.59 6.74 -12.47
C GLY A 64 -0.14 5.40 -12.68
N MET A 65 0.41 4.27 -12.23
CA MET A 65 -0.29 2.98 -12.30
C MET A 65 -1.56 3.00 -11.47
N PRO A 66 -2.64 2.34 -11.95
CA PRO A 66 -3.95 2.38 -11.31
C PRO A 66 -3.94 1.83 -9.88
N TYR A 67 -4.78 2.39 -9.03
CA TYR A 67 -5.16 1.76 -7.76
C TYR A 67 -6.16 0.63 -8.03
N LEU A 68 -5.87 -0.54 -7.52
CA LEU A 68 -6.79 -1.69 -7.53
C LEU A 68 -6.91 -2.25 -6.11
N ASN A 69 -8.10 -2.23 -5.56
CA ASN A 69 -8.32 -2.80 -4.23
C ASN A 69 -8.20 -4.31 -4.27
N ASP A 70 -7.50 -4.89 -3.28
CA ASP A 70 -7.26 -6.35 -3.23
C ASP A 70 -6.59 -6.84 -4.52
N ALA A 71 -5.44 -6.25 -4.83
CA ALA A 71 -4.81 -6.33 -6.15
C ALA A 71 -4.17 -7.70 -6.46
N VAL A 72 -3.87 -8.50 -5.44
CA VAL A 72 -3.12 -9.77 -5.57
C VAL A 72 -3.68 -10.85 -4.68
N GLY A 73 -3.49 -12.09 -5.10
CA GLY A 73 -3.96 -13.29 -4.44
C GLY A 73 -2.95 -14.44 -4.49
N GLU A 74 -3.43 -15.68 -4.45
CA GLU A 74 -2.60 -16.87 -4.56
C GLU A 74 -2.65 -17.53 -5.95
N GLY A 75 -3.43 -16.98 -6.90
CA GLY A 75 -3.67 -17.57 -8.21
C GLY A 75 -4.48 -18.87 -8.17
N ARG A 76 -5.11 -19.16 -7.03
CA ARG A 76 -5.92 -20.37 -6.78
C ARG A 76 -6.96 -20.11 -5.71
N ALA A 77 -7.95 -20.99 -5.59
CA ALA A 77 -8.98 -20.87 -4.56
C ALA A 77 -8.35 -20.71 -3.16
N PRO A 78 -8.92 -19.87 -2.30
CA PRO A 78 -10.14 -19.09 -2.51
C PRO A 78 -9.93 -17.75 -3.25
N ASP A 79 -8.69 -17.31 -3.47
CA ASP A 79 -8.36 -16.04 -4.12
C ASP A 79 -7.58 -16.30 -5.42
N PHE A 80 -8.24 -16.07 -6.56
CA PHE A 80 -7.69 -16.32 -7.88
C PHE A 80 -6.89 -15.15 -8.47
N ASP A 81 -6.80 -14.04 -7.76
CA ASP A 81 -5.94 -12.94 -8.19
C ASP A 81 -4.46 -13.41 -8.27
N PRO A 82 -3.66 -12.83 -9.15
CA PRO A 82 -2.29 -13.29 -9.35
C PRO A 82 -1.43 -13.06 -8.10
N PRO A 83 -0.41 -13.90 -7.83
CA PRO A 83 0.48 -13.72 -6.68
C PRO A 83 1.37 -12.47 -6.77
N ALA A 84 1.51 -11.90 -7.95
CA ALA A 84 2.15 -10.63 -8.20
C ALA A 84 1.55 -9.96 -9.43
N ARG A 85 1.60 -8.63 -9.46
CA ARG A 85 1.25 -7.84 -10.64
C ARG A 85 2.03 -6.54 -10.64
N TYR A 86 2.21 -5.98 -11.84
CA TYR A 86 3.03 -4.79 -12.06
C TYR A 86 2.28 -3.73 -12.88
N ASP A 87 0.96 -3.82 -12.93
CA ASP A 87 0.07 -2.95 -13.71
C ASP A 87 -0.95 -2.21 -12.84
N ALA A 88 -1.17 -2.63 -11.58
CA ALA A 88 -2.06 -1.99 -10.63
C ALA A 88 -1.72 -2.42 -9.19
N TYR A 89 -2.03 -1.58 -8.21
CA TYR A 89 -1.68 -1.83 -6.80
C TYR A 89 -2.75 -1.31 -5.84
N ASP A 90 -2.92 -1.95 -4.69
CA ASP A 90 -3.37 -1.26 -3.49
C ASP A 90 -2.19 -0.71 -2.69
N CYS A 91 -2.47 -0.03 -1.58
CA CYS A 91 -1.43 0.64 -0.80
C CYS A 91 -0.40 -0.33 -0.20
N LEU A 92 -0.84 -1.51 0.27
CA LEU A 92 0.05 -2.49 0.89
C LEU A 92 0.82 -3.28 -0.16
N THR A 93 0.14 -3.78 -1.19
CA THR A 93 0.78 -4.56 -2.26
C THR A 93 1.80 -3.74 -3.04
N PHE A 94 1.60 -2.43 -3.18
CA PHE A 94 2.59 -1.52 -3.73
C PHE A 94 3.88 -1.51 -2.89
N VAL A 95 3.77 -1.32 -1.58
CA VAL A 95 4.94 -1.33 -0.68
C VAL A 95 5.65 -2.69 -0.70
N GLU A 96 4.90 -3.79 -0.67
CA GLU A 96 5.45 -5.14 -0.71
C GLU A 96 6.22 -5.42 -2.02
N GLU A 97 5.70 -5.00 -3.18
CA GLU A 97 6.39 -5.17 -4.47
C GLU A 97 7.66 -4.33 -4.53
N VAL A 98 7.62 -3.07 -4.08
CA VAL A 98 8.80 -2.21 -4.04
C VAL A 98 9.87 -2.80 -3.12
N LEU A 99 9.51 -3.24 -1.92
CA LEU A 99 10.44 -3.91 -1.00
C LEU A 99 11.01 -5.19 -1.61
N SER A 100 10.18 -6.01 -2.25
CA SER A 100 10.59 -7.27 -2.85
C SER A 100 11.64 -7.10 -3.94
N LEU A 101 11.58 -6.01 -4.68
CA LEU A 101 12.53 -5.67 -5.74
C LEU A 101 13.76 -4.93 -5.23
N SER A 102 13.65 -4.24 -4.08
CA SER A 102 14.72 -3.36 -3.57
C SER A 102 15.63 -4.02 -2.53
N VAL A 103 15.08 -4.94 -1.72
CA VAL A 103 15.81 -5.59 -0.62
C VAL A 103 16.88 -6.58 -1.11
N PRO A 104 16.61 -7.48 -2.09
CA PRO A 104 17.61 -8.44 -2.55
C PRO A 104 18.65 -7.78 -3.46
N SER A 105 19.88 -8.26 -3.40
CA SER A 105 20.92 -7.90 -4.36
C SER A 105 20.69 -8.45 -5.78
N ASP A 106 19.78 -9.42 -5.91
CA ASP A 106 19.39 -10.04 -7.18
C ASP A 106 17.84 -10.05 -7.27
N PRO A 107 17.26 -9.36 -8.25
CA PRO A 107 15.80 -9.33 -8.45
C PRO A 107 15.15 -10.70 -8.66
N ILE A 108 15.91 -11.75 -9.05
CA ILE A 108 15.42 -13.13 -9.11
C ILE A 108 14.88 -13.58 -7.74
N SER A 109 15.40 -13.05 -6.66
CA SER A 109 14.94 -13.35 -5.30
C SER A 109 13.68 -12.59 -4.88
N ALA A 110 13.17 -11.65 -5.67
CA ALA A 110 11.99 -10.83 -5.32
C ALA A 110 10.75 -11.67 -4.96
N PRO A 111 10.40 -12.77 -5.66
CA PRO A 111 9.26 -13.60 -5.25
C PRO A 111 9.41 -14.20 -3.84
N MET A 112 10.64 -14.57 -3.46
CA MET A 112 10.93 -15.10 -2.11
C MET A 112 10.76 -14.00 -1.05
N ILE A 113 11.27 -12.80 -1.31
CA ILE A 113 11.14 -11.65 -0.40
C ILE A 113 9.67 -11.25 -0.27
N ARG A 114 8.93 -11.18 -1.37
CA ARG A 114 7.48 -10.92 -1.36
C ARG A 114 6.73 -11.93 -0.50
N ASN A 115 7.00 -13.20 -0.70
CA ASN A 115 6.36 -14.26 0.08
C ASN A 115 6.70 -14.13 1.56
N HIS A 116 7.93 -13.78 1.90
CA HIS A 116 8.35 -13.57 3.27
C HIS A 116 7.66 -12.36 3.92
N LEU A 117 7.43 -11.28 3.17
CA LEU A 117 6.68 -10.10 3.63
C LEU A 117 5.19 -10.39 3.82
N ARG A 118 4.60 -11.19 2.93
CA ARG A 118 3.14 -11.36 2.81
C ARG A 118 2.58 -12.55 3.56
N TYR A 119 3.36 -13.62 3.70
CA TYR A 119 2.88 -14.89 4.25
C TYR A 119 3.65 -15.32 5.49
N THR A 120 2.95 -15.83 6.49
CA THR A 120 3.56 -16.50 7.63
C THR A 120 4.40 -17.68 7.14
N GLY A 121 5.67 -17.74 7.58
CA GLY A 121 6.62 -18.75 7.12
C GLY A 121 7.03 -18.65 5.65
N GLY A 122 6.64 -17.59 4.92
CA GLY A 122 6.96 -17.41 3.50
C GLY A 122 6.22 -18.36 2.55
N VAL A 123 5.25 -19.13 3.04
CA VAL A 123 4.50 -20.13 2.26
C VAL A 123 3.23 -19.50 1.70
N SER A 124 3.19 -19.35 0.37
CA SER A 124 2.05 -18.78 -0.34
C SER A 124 0.82 -19.69 -0.21
N ALA A 125 -0.11 -19.28 0.65
CA ALA A 125 -1.43 -19.88 0.84
C ALA A 125 -2.34 -18.84 1.48
N TYR A 126 -3.63 -18.86 1.15
CA TYR A 126 -4.60 -17.86 1.63
C TYR A 126 -4.67 -17.81 3.16
N GLU A 127 -4.64 -18.96 3.82
CA GLU A 127 -4.65 -19.10 5.27
C GLU A 127 -3.36 -18.59 5.95
N ASN A 128 -2.26 -18.52 5.21
CA ASN A 128 -0.98 -18.00 5.69
C ASN A 128 -0.79 -16.52 5.39
N ARG A 129 -1.66 -15.92 4.54
CA ARG A 129 -1.55 -14.50 4.22
C ARG A 129 -1.74 -13.65 5.47
N ARG A 130 -0.90 -12.67 5.66
CA ARG A 130 -1.00 -11.67 6.72
C ARG A 130 -2.09 -10.67 6.38
N HIS A 131 -3.35 -11.10 6.41
CA HIS A 131 -4.52 -10.32 6.00
C HIS A 131 -4.72 -9.03 6.81
N PHE A 132 -4.17 -8.99 8.03
CA PHE A 132 -4.42 -7.91 8.98
C PHE A 132 -3.11 -7.25 9.39
N MET A 133 -2.93 -5.99 9.01
CA MET A 133 -1.66 -5.27 9.21
C MET A 133 -1.28 -5.22 10.69
N LEU A 134 -2.18 -4.79 11.57
CA LEU A 134 -1.91 -4.65 13.00
C LEU A 134 -1.56 -6.00 13.67
N GLN A 135 -2.33 -7.04 13.33
CA GLN A 135 -2.27 -8.32 14.04
C GLN A 135 -1.17 -9.25 13.49
N GLN A 136 -0.82 -9.11 12.22
CA GLN A 136 0.02 -10.08 11.52
C GLN A 136 1.18 -9.39 10.77
N TRP A 137 0.88 -8.52 9.80
CA TRP A 137 1.88 -8.00 8.87
C TRP A 137 2.97 -7.19 9.60
N ILE A 138 2.60 -6.26 10.47
CA ILE A 138 3.54 -5.43 11.21
C ILE A 138 4.37 -6.28 12.20
N PRO A 139 3.75 -6.99 13.16
CA PRO A 139 4.53 -7.69 14.18
C PRO A 139 5.40 -8.83 13.61
N GLU A 140 4.94 -9.57 12.61
CA GLU A 140 5.72 -10.65 12.02
C GLU A 140 6.88 -10.12 11.15
N ASN A 141 6.71 -9.00 10.43
CA ASN A 141 7.79 -8.39 9.67
C ASN A 141 8.83 -7.70 10.58
N ILE A 142 8.43 -7.17 11.73
CA ILE A 142 9.37 -6.71 12.76
C ILE A 142 10.10 -7.90 13.38
N ALA A 143 9.40 -8.93 13.79
CA ALA A 143 10.01 -10.13 14.41
C ALA A 143 10.99 -10.85 13.46
N SER A 144 10.72 -10.86 12.16
CA SER A 144 11.62 -11.42 11.15
C SER A 144 12.81 -10.52 10.82
N GLY A 145 12.81 -9.27 11.30
CA GLY A 145 13.85 -8.28 11.05
C GLY A 145 13.79 -7.64 9.66
N MET A 146 12.68 -7.77 8.96
CA MET A 146 12.43 -7.06 7.69
C MET A 146 12.17 -5.57 7.93
N LEU A 147 11.55 -5.24 9.07
CA LEU A 147 11.18 -3.89 9.46
C LEU A 147 11.62 -3.61 10.90
N VAL A 148 11.90 -2.34 11.20
CA VAL A 148 12.11 -1.84 12.56
C VAL A 148 11.17 -0.66 12.79
N ASP A 149 10.50 -0.63 13.94
CA ASP A 149 9.73 0.53 14.36
C ASP A 149 10.69 1.61 14.88
N ILE A 150 10.72 2.73 14.20
CA ILE A 150 11.55 3.90 14.53
C ILE A 150 10.70 5.09 14.96
N THR A 151 9.41 4.92 15.20
CA THR A 151 8.47 6.00 15.51
C THR A 151 8.91 6.85 16.70
N ALA A 152 9.39 6.20 17.75
CA ALA A 152 9.85 6.88 18.97
C ALA A 152 11.15 7.69 18.82
N GLU A 153 11.87 7.54 17.71
CA GLU A 153 13.08 8.33 17.44
C GLU A 153 12.74 9.79 17.05
N PHE A 154 11.49 10.06 16.67
CA PHE A 154 11.05 11.37 16.15
C PHE A 154 10.29 12.23 17.16
N GLY A 155 10.07 11.75 18.36
CA GLY A 155 9.42 12.54 19.42
C GLY A 155 8.59 11.72 20.39
N GLU A 156 7.77 12.40 21.16
CA GLU A 156 6.88 11.75 22.10
C GLU A 156 5.79 10.97 21.35
N THR A 157 5.70 9.69 21.66
CA THR A 157 4.69 8.78 21.10
C THR A 157 3.70 8.35 22.17
N HIS A 158 2.52 7.93 21.74
CA HIS A 158 1.58 7.24 22.60
C HIS A 158 1.28 5.84 22.06
N LEU A 159 1.06 4.89 22.98
CA LEU A 159 0.70 3.53 22.62
C LEU A 159 -0.82 3.45 22.39
N ILE A 160 -1.24 3.06 21.19
CA ILE A 160 -2.62 2.68 20.92
C ILE A 160 -2.73 1.16 21.05
N GLU A 161 -3.46 0.70 22.07
CA GLU A 161 -3.75 -0.71 22.27
C GLU A 161 -5.11 -1.08 21.70
N LYS A 162 -5.18 -2.21 21.02
CA LYS A 162 -6.39 -2.80 20.44
C LYS A 162 -6.61 -4.20 20.98
N GLU A 163 -7.67 -4.39 21.72
CA GLU A 163 -8.16 -5.73 22.06
C GLU A 163 -9.07 -6.24 20.94
N VAL A 164 -8.73 -7.37 20.37
CA VAL A 164 -9.48 -8.03 19.30
C VAL A 164 -9.96 -9.38 19.80
N THR A 165 -11.26 -9.56 19.76
CA THR A 165 -11.95 -10.78 20.23
C THR A 165 -12.78 -11.40 19.10
N SER A 166 -13.30 -12.61 19.30
CA SER A 166 -14.27 -13.21 18.40
C SER A 166 -15.52 -12.32 18.21
N VAL A 167 -15.92 -11.58 19.27
CA VAL A 167 -17.03 -10.62 19.19
C VAL A 167 -16.68 -9.42 18.31
N THR A 168 -15.44 -8.92 18.37
CA THR A 168 -14.96 -7.86 17.49
C THR A 168 -15.07 -8.27 16.03
N TRP A 169 -14.64 -9.51 15.71
CA TRP A 169 -14.73 -10.04 14.35
C TRP A 169 -16.18 -10.23 13.90
N ALA A 170 -17.03 -10.85 14.73
CA ALA A 170 -18.45 -11.07 14.41
C ALA A 170 -19.22 -9.76 14.19
N SER A 171 -18.85 -8.69 14.89
CA SER A 171 -19.48 -7.38 14.78
C SER A 171 -19.00 -6.56 13.57
N TRP A 172 -17.85 -6.91 13.01
CA TRP A 172 -17.26 -6.14 11.92
C TRP A 172 -17.93 -6.42 10.57
N ARG A 173 -18.56 -5.41 10.01
CA ARG A 173 -19.35 -5.54 8.76
C ARG A 173 -18.55 -6.08 7.57
N LYS A 174 -17.22 -5.87 7.52
CA LYS A 174 -16.35 -6.35 6.44
C LYS A 174 -15.80 -7.76 6.68
N ARG A 175 -16.11 -8.41 7.83
CA ARG A 175 -15.69 -9.79 8.14
C ARG A 175 -15.99 -10.77 7.00
N LYS A 176 -17.16 -10.61 6.37
CA LYS A 176 -17.62 -11.45 5.26
C LYS A 176 -16.75 -11.41 4.00
N ASN A 177 -15.88 -10.41 3.88
CA ASN A 177 -14.96 -10.29 2.74
C ASN A 177 -13.77 -11.25 2.86
N PHE A 178 -13.55 -11.83 4.04
CA PHE A 178 -12.45 -12.75 4.30
C PHE A 178 -12.96 -14.19 4.38
N GLN A 179 -12.42 -15.06 3.55
CA GLN A 179 -12.79 -16.48 3.49
C GLN A 179 -11.98 -17.32 4.47
N LEU A 180 -11.67 -16.74 5.64
CA LEU A 180 -11.00 -17.43 6.74
C LEU A 180 -12.05 -18.04 7.68
N PRO A 181 -11.82 -19.25 8.22
CA PRO A 181 -12.63 -19.76 9.31
C PRO A 181 -12.43 -18.88 10.57
N ASP A 182 -13.41 -18.85 11.47
CA ASP A 182 -13.36 -17.98 12.64
C ASP A 182 -12.19 -18.30 13.57
N GLU A 183 -11.75 -19.54 13.59
CA GLU A 183 -10.60 -20.03 14.38
C GLU A 183 -9.25 -19.50 13.86
N ALA A 184 -9.18 -19.12 12.59
CA ALA A 184 -7.98 -18.54 11.96
C ALA A 184 -7.90 -17.02 12.12
N LEU A 185 -8.95 -16.39 12.65
CA LEU A 185 -8.94 -14.94 12.88
C LEU A 185 -8.09 -14.60 14.10
N PRO A 186 -7.15 -13.66 14.00
CA PRO A 186 -6.27 -13.32 15.10
C PRO A 186 -7.05 -12.64 16.24
N VAL A 187 -6.96 -13.22 17.43
CA VAL A 187 -7.52 -12.65 18.67
C VAL A 187 -6.39 -12.34 19.65
N GLY A 188 -6.56 -11.30 20.45
CA GLY A 188 -5.55 -10.88 21.42
C GLY A 188 -5.48 -9.37 21.58
N ARG A 189 -4.40 -8.94 22.24
CA ARG A 189 -4.09 -7.53 22.45
C ARG A 189 -2.90 -7.14 21.57
N TYR A 190 -3.09 -6.11 20.78
CA TYR A 190 -2.13 -5.59 19.82
C TYR A 190 -1.91 -4.10 20.06
N GLY A 191 -0.72 -3.60 19.81
CA GLY A 191 -0.40 -2.19 20.02
C GLY A 191 0.48 -1.62 18.93
N LEU A 192 0.37 -0.30 18.75
CA LEU A 192 1.26 0.50 17.90
C LEU A 192 1.72 1.73 18.65
N GLN A 193 3.00 2.07 18.52
CA GLN A 193 3.50 3.39 18.88
C GLN A 193 3.06 4.39 17.81
N VAL A 194 2.46 5.48 18.22
CA VAL A 194 1.90 6.47 17.30
C VAL A 194 2.44 7.84 17.62
N LEU A 195 2.97 8.51 16.61
CA LEU A 195 3.30 9.92 16.62
C LEU A 195 2.05 10.71 16.18
N SER A 196 1.61 11.70 16.96
CA SER A 196 0.44 12.50 16.60
C SER A 196 0.64 13.24 15.27
N LEU A 197 -0.46 13.60 14.58
CA LEU A 197 -0.35 14.35 13.32
C LEU A 197 0.37 15.70 13.50
N ASP A 198 0.17 16.38 14.64
CA ASP A 198 0.84 17.64 14.91
C ASP A 198 2.36 17.44 15.02
N ALA A 199 2.78 16.47 15.83
CA ALA A 199 4.19 16.14 15.96
C ALA A 199 4.78 15.65 14.62
N ALA A 200 4.03 14.85 13.85
CA ALA A 200 4.48 14.34 12.56
C ALA A 200 4.73 15.45 11.53
N VAL A 201 3.92 16.51 11.51
CA VAL A 201 4.12 17.67 10.63
C VAL A 201 5.42 18.41 10.96
N GLU A 202 5.77 18.52 12.23
CA GLU A 202 6.98 19.22 12.69
C GLU A 202 8.28 18.48 12.31
N ILE A 203 8.23 17.18 12.04
CA ILE A 203 9.40 16.35 11.79
C ILE A 203 9.49 15.80 10.36
N VAL A 204 8.66 16.27 9.44
CA VAL A 204 8.60 15.73 8.07
C VAL A 204 9.96 15.69 7.38
N ASP A 205 10.80 16.72 7.59
CA ASP A 205 12.14 16.83 7.00
C ASP A 205 13.18 15.89 7.66
N GLN A 206 12.84 15.25 8.78
CA GLN A 206 13.72 14.35 9.52
C GLN A 206 13.48 12.89 9.17
N ILE A 207 12.31 12.57 8.55
CA ILE A 207 11.95 11.19 8.23
C ILE A 207 12.82 10.71 7.06
N PRO A 208 13.56 9.60 7.21
CA PRO A 208 14.51 9.16 6.19
C PRO A 208 13.82 8.61 4.95
N VAL A 209 14.49 8.72 3.81
CA VAL A 209 14.08 8.09 2.55
C VAL A 209 13.98 6.58 2.73
N GLY A 210 12.91 5.97 2.23
CA GLY A 210 12.60 4.56 2.39
C GLY A 210 11.78 4.22 3.64
N ALA A 211 11.62 5.16 4.59
CA ALA A 211 10.75 4.93 5.74
C ALA A 211 9.31 4.69 5.30
N VAL A 212 8.71 3.61 5.77
CA VAL A 212 7.31 3.23 5.52
C VAL A 212 6.42 3.94 6.54
N ILE A 213 5.45 4.70 6.05
CA ILE A 213 4.52 5.49 6.86
C ILE A 213 3.18 4.75 6.91
N LEU A 214 2.75 4.41 8.12
CA LEU A 214 1.44 3.83 8.39
C LEU A 214 0.52 4.91 8.92
N THR A 215 -0.64 5.10 8.30
CA THR A 215 -1.69 5.99 8.81
C THR A 215 -2.54 5.24 9.81
N VAL A 216 -2.54 5.70 11.06
CA VAL A 216 -3.26 5.07 12.17
C VAL A 216 -4.55 5.83 12.44
N ARG A 217 -5.66 5.12 12.40
CA ARG A 217 -7.00 5.66 12.63
C ARG A 217 -7.43 5.47 14.09
N GLU A 218 -8.50 6.15 14.47
CA GLU A 218 -9.15 6.01 15.78
C GLU A 218 -9.47 4.55 16.14
N ASN A 219 -9.36 4.23 17.41
CA ASN A 219 -9.60 2.90 17.94
C ASN A 219 -11.10 2.66 18.22
N LEU A 220 -11.85 2.26 17.18
CA LEU A 220 -13.28 1.93 17.33
C LEU A 220 -13.45 0.49 17.87
N PRO A 221 -14.27 0.27 18.91
CA PRO A 221 -14.37 -1.04 19.59
C PRO A 221 -14.74 -2.22 18.67
N TYR A 222 -15.59 -1.96 17.67
CA TYR A 222 -16.14 -2.96 16.74
C TYR A 222 -15.40 -3.06 15.40
N VAL A 223 -14.24 -2.40 15.27
CA VAL A 223 -13.41 -2.45 14.06
C VAL A 223 -12.03 -2.99 14.42
N PRO A 224 -11.63 -4.18 13.92
CA PRO A 224 -10.35 -4.79 14.29
C PRO A 224 -9.13 -4.09 13.67
N ILE A 225 -9.33 -3.16 12.74
CA ILE A 225 -8.28 -2.51 11.95
C ILE A 225 -7.95 -1.13 12.55
N LEU A 226 -6.66 -0.87 12.79
CA LEU A 226 -6.15 0.46 13.14
C LEU A 226 -5.40 1.12 11.98
N VAL A 227 -4.68 0.36 11.15
CA VAL A 227 -3.96 0.91 10.01
C VAL A 227 -4.90 1.04 8.81
N SER A 228 -5.03 2.25 8.29
CA SER A 228 -5.96 2.56 7.19
C SER A 228 -5.26 2.79 5.85
N HIS A 229 -3.96 3.12 5.87
CA HIS A 229 -3.18 3.40 4.68
C HIS A 229 -1.68 3.22 4.92
N VAL A 230 -0.93 2.99 3.84
CA VAL A 230 0.52 2.84 3.86
C VAL A 230 1.16 3.41 2.59
N GLY A 231 2.35 3.95 2.74
CA GLY A 231 3.25 4.39 1.67
C GLY A 231 4.66 4.53 2.22
N PHE A 232 5.59 5.08 1.47
CA PHE A 232 6.97 5.28 1.94
C PHE A 232 7.56 6.59 1.43
N ILE A 233 8.59 7.07 2.11
CA ILE A 233 9.26 8.32 1.79
C ILE A 233 10.22 8.12 0.61
N VAL A 234 10.16 9.02 -0.36
CA VAL A 234 11.03 9.04 -1.55
C VAL A 234 11.91 10.27 -1.59
N SER A 235 13.02 10.16 -2.32
CA SER A 235 13.95 11.28 -2.54
C SER A 235 13.25 12.42 -3.29
N SER A 236 13.48 13.63 -2.85
CA SER A 236 12.96 14.84 -3.48
C SER A 236 13.96 15.99 -3.32
N SER A 237 14.04 16.85 -4.32
CA SER A 237 14.92 18.02 -4.32
C SER A 237 14.34 19.23 -3.60
N ASP A 238 13.01 19.21 -3.32
CA ASP A 238 12.31 20.36 -2.74
C ASP A 238 11.80 20.09 -1.32
N VAL A 239 10.93 19.09 -1.15
CA VAL A 239 10.30 18.77 0.13
C VAL A 239 10.06 17.27 0.22
N PRO A 240 10.02 16.69 1.42
CA PRO A 240 9.74 15.26 1.60
C PRO A 240 8.41 14.84 0.95
N ARG A 241 8.45 13.73 0.22
CA ARG A 241 7.30 13.17 -0.47
C ARG A 241 7.06 11.74 -0.03
N MET A 242 5.79 11.40 0.10
CA MET A 242 5.33 10.04 0.30
C MET A 242 4.85 9.47 -1.03
N ARG A 243 5.43 8.36 -1.47
CA ARG A 243 4.94 7.59 -2.62
C ARG A 243 4.00 6.51 -2.14
N HIS A 244 2.81 6.45 -2.71
CA HIS A 244 1.79 5.50 -2.33
C HIS A 244 0.82 5.19 -3.48
N ALA A 245 0.25 3.99 -3.50
CA ALA A 245 -0.94 3.70 -4.27
C ALA A 245 -2.15 4.18 -3.46
N THR A 246 -2.95 5.09 -3.99
CA THR A 246 -3.99 5.76 -3.22
C THR A 246 -5.25 6.05 -4.05
N LYS A 247 -6.39 6.10 -3.35
CA LYS A 247 -7.66 6.59 -3.90
C LYS A 247 -7.80 8.12 -3.85
N LEU A 248 -6.87 8.80 -3.21
CA LEU A 248 -6.84 10.26 -3.23
C LEU A 248 -6.59 10.77 -4.65
N GLY A 249 -7.50 11.59 -5.14
CA GLY A 249 -7.43 12.13 -6.49
C GLY A 249 -7.86 11.10 -7.54
N ASN A 250 -6.94 10.60 -8.35
CA ASN A 250 -7.26 9.82 -9.57
C ASN A 250 -6.97 8.32 -9.44
N ASP A 251 -7.11 7.73 -8.27
CA ASP A 251 -6.95 6.29 -8.02
C ASP A 251 -5.68 5.69 -8.65
N ARG A 252 -4.50 6.12 -8.18
CA ARG A 252 -3.20 5.72 -8.76
C ARG A 252 -2.05 5.76 -7.77
N VAL A 253 -0.91 5.23 -8.19
CA VAL A 253 0.39 5.46 -7.55
C VAL A 253 0.83 6.90 -7.82
N ARG A 254 1.18 7.63 -6.77
CA ARG A 254 1.59 9.04 -6.86
C ARG A 254 2.53 9.45 -5.73
N ASP A 255 3.16 10.61 -5.92
CA ASP A 255 3.96 11.28 -4.91
C ASP A 255 3.18 12.49 -4.37
N ASP A 256 2.86 12.45 -3.08
CA ASP A 256 2.29 13.60 -2.39
C ASP A 256 3.33 14.24 -1.46
N ARG A 257 3.32 15.57 -1.34
CA ARG A 257 4.12 16.25 -0.31
C ARG A 257 3.68 15.70 1.05
N LEU A 258 4.62 15.22 1.85
CA LEU A 258 4.30 14.57 3.12
C LEU A 258 3.50 15.50 4.05
N ALA A 259 3.93 16.75 4.20
CA ALA A 259 3.21 17.73 5.01
C ALA A 259 1.77 17.96 4.53
N TRP A 260 1.55 18.04 3.20
CA TRP A 260 0.19 18.14 2.65
C TRP A 260 -0.64 16.89 2.92
N TYR A 261 -0.04 15.70 2.78
CA TYR A 261 -0.74 14.44 3.07
C TYR A 261 -1.19 14.37 4.53
N LEU A 262 -0.31 14.71 5.48
CA LEU A 262 -0.61 14.71 6.91
C LEU A 262 -1.71 15.72 7.28
N ASP A 263 -1.66 16.90 6.67
CA ASP A 263 -2.73 17.90 6.87
C ASP A 263 -4.06 17.43 6.25
N HIS A 264 -4.01 16.83 5.05
CA HIS A 264 -5.20 16.34 4.36
C HIS A 264 -5.93 15.23 5.15
N ILE A 265 -5.19 14.26 5.71
CA ILE A 265 -5.81 13.17 6.46
C ILE A 265 -6.36 13.59 7.82
N ARG A 266 -5.98 14.74 8.35
CA ARG A 266 -6.53 15.34 9.56
C ARG A 266 -8.04 15.62 9.43
N TRP A 267 -8.50 15.93 8.23
CA TRP A 267 -9.87 16.29 7.91
C TRP A 267 -10.66 15.16 7.23
N TYR A 268 -10.26 13.92 7.49
CA TYR A 268 -10.92 12.79 6.86
C TYR A 268 -12.31 12.56 7.47
N ASP A 269 -13.36 12.60 6.63
CA ASP A 269 -14.75 12.61 7.09
C ASP A 269 -15.25 11.25 7.60
N TRP A 270 -14.55 10.15 7.27
CA TRP A 270 -15.04 8.79 7.53
C TRP A 270 -14.61 8.24 8.89
N TRP A 271 -13.46 8.66 9.41
CA TRP A 271 -12.90 8.33 10.72
C TRP A 271 -11.78 9.31 11.06
N GLN A 272 -11.56 9.49 12.33
CA GLN A 272 -10.43 10.31 12.78
C GLN A 272 -9.11 9.58 12.58
N VAL A 273 -8.06 10.33 12.30
CA VAL A 273 -6.69 9.84 12.23
C VAL A 273 -5.97 10.25 13.51
N GLU A 274 -5.45 9.26 14.23
CA GLU A 274 -4.72 9.47 15.49
C GLU A 274 -3.28 9.95 15.23
N GLY A 275 -2.68 9.50 14.14
CA GLY A 275 -1.31 9.84 13.79
C GLY A 275 -0.70 8.85 12.83
N ILE A 276 0.62 8.74 12.89
CA ILE A 276 1.40 7.83 12.05
C ILE A 276 2.31 6.93 12.88
N THR A 277 2.60 5.75 12.33
CA THR A 277 3.70 4.87 12.76
C THR A 277 4.73 4.83 11.64
N ILE A 278 6.01 4.87 12.00
CA ILE A 278 7.14 4.94 11.06
C ILE A 278 7.97 3.67 11.19
N LEU A 279 8.01 2.88 10.12
CA LEU A 279 8.79 1.64 10.07
C LEU A 279 9.95 1.80 9.09
N MET A 280 11.14 1.35 9.46
CA MET A 280 12.31 1.37 8.58
C MET A 280 12.61 -0.03 8.04
N PRO A 281 12.53 -0.24 6.72
CA PRO A 281 12.97 -1.47 6.08
C PRO A 281 14.46 -1.74 6.31
N GLN A 282 14.79 -3.03 6.45
CA GLN A 282 16.15 -3.46 6.78
C GLN A 282 16.83 -4.16 5.61
N GLU A 283 18.13 -3.94 5.47
CA GLU A 283 18.98 -4.72 4.58
C GLU A 283 19.01 -6.19 4.99
N LEU A 284 18.82 -7.09 4.05
CA LEU A 284 19.00 -8.53 4.28
C LEU A 284 20.46 -8.96 4.16
N GLY A 285 21.39 -8.28 4.85
CA GLY A 285 22.80 -8.62 4.86
C GLY A 285 23.10 -10.09 5.26
N PRO A 286 23.95 -10.38 6.25
CA PRO A 286 24.32 -11.74 6.69
C PRO A 286 23.16 -12.62 7.17
N ARG A 287 21.97 -12.07 7.40
CA ARG A 287 20.74 -12.79 7.80
C ARG A 287 20.16 -13.72 6.73
N ARG A 288 20.64 -13.64 5.49
CA ARG A 288 20.26 -14.55 4.40
C ARG A 288 20.50 -16.03 4.76
N SER A 289 21.42 -16.31 5.69
CA SER A 289 21.73 -17.67 6.17
C SER A 289 20.70 -18.25 7.15
N ALA A 290 19.82 -17.41 7.69
CA ALA A 290 18.81 -17.83 8.69
C ALA A 290 17.42 -18.06 8.09
N MET A 291 17.20 -17.75 6.81
CA MET A 291 15.94 -18.05 6.13
C MET A 291 15.86 -19.54 5.79
N PRO A 292 14.76 -20.23 6.10
CA PRO A 292 14.57 -21.61 5.64
C PRO A 292 14.70 -21.67 4.13
N GLN A 293 15.55 -22.54 3.63
CA GLN A 293 15.57 -22.87 2.21
C GLN A 293 14.26 -23.59 1.87
N PRO A 294 13.63 -23.33 0.73
CA PRO A 294 12.36 -23.96 0.34
C PRO A 294 12.45 -25.46 0.23
#